data_3ca547b85e13703d6a955c4c1c7091a3
#
_entry.id   3ca547b85e13703d6a955c4c1c7091a3
#
_cell.length_a   1.000
_cell.length_b   1.000
_cell.length_c   1.000
_cell.angle_alpha   90.00
_cell.angle_beta   90.00
_cell.angle_gamma   90.00
#
_symmetry.space_group_name_H-M   'P 1'
#
loop_
_entity.id
_entity.type
_entity.pdbx_description
1 polymer ?
#
loop_
_entity_poly.entity_id
_entity_poly.type
_entity_poly.pdbx_seq_one_letter_code
_entity_poly.pdbx_strand_id
1 'polypeptide(L)'
;MNIFTVAFFGHRIIDYPYPVEQKLEKIIRELLHNKEYVEFLVGRDGDFDQLVSSTVRRCKRAVRDDNSALVWVMPYETTEYRDNEEAFHDYYDDVGVCGASAVGHFKGAHQKRNREMVDRSDLIVCYIERENGGAWQTVKYAMGHGKTIYNLSKDDDSVHL
;
A
#
# COMPACT_ATOMS: atom_id res chain seq x y z
N MET A 1 -8.48 19.11 -8.28
CA MET A 1 -7.20 18.47 -7.98
C MET A 1 -7.25 17.00 -8.40
N ASN A 2 -6.26 16.55 -9.16
CA ASN A 2 -6.15 15.16 -9.58
C ASN A 2 -5.43 14.33 -8.51
N ILE A 3 -6.13 13.35 -7.95
CA ILE A 3 -5.57 12.45 -6.97
C ILE A 3 -5.19 11.13 -7.67
N PHE A 4 -3.92 10.76 -7.59
CA PHE A 4 -3.43 9.48 -8.09
C PHE A 4 -3.30 8.52 -6.93
N THR A 5 -4.03 7.41 -6.97
CA THR A 5 -4.09 6.46 -5.86
C THR A 5 -3.28 5.21 -6.16
N VAL A 6 -2.37 4.87 -5.26
CA VAL A 6 -1.49 3.69 -5.36
C VAL A 6 -1.74 2.79 -4.16
N ALA A 7 -1.97 1.51 -4.40
CA ALA A 7 -2.08 0.52 -3.34
C ALA A 7 -0.90 -0.45 -3.39
N PHE A 8 -0.49 -0.92 -2.22
CA PHE A 8 0.70 -1.77 -2.06
C PHE A 8 0.31 -3.11 -1.42
N PHE A 9 0.76 -4.22 -2.02
CA PHE A 9 0.50 -5.57 -1.51
C PHE A 9 1.74 -6.43 -1.66
N GLY A 10 2.14 -7.15 -0.61
CA GLY A 10 3.31 -8.00 -0.67
C GLY A 10 3.32 -9.08 0.41
N HIS A 11 4.30 -9.96 0.32
CA HIS A 11 4.46 -11.04 1.29
C HIS A 11 4.73 -10.50 2.70
N ARG A 12 4.26 -11.25 3.70
CA ARG A 12 4.45 -10.88 5.11
C ARG A 12 5.89 -10.97 5.56
N ILE A 13 6.69 -11.83 4.92
CA ILE A 13 8.10 -12.01 5.23
C ILE A 13 8.93 -11.69 4.01
N ILE A 14 9.90 -10.79 4.17
CA ILE A 14 10.87 -10.44 3.13
C ILE A 14 12.26 -10.74 3.67
N ASP A 15 12.96 -11.70 3.04
CA ASP A 15 14.28 -12.13 3.48
C ASP A 15 15.36 -11.10 3.18
N TYR A 16 15.22 -10.38 2.06
CA TYR A 16 16.20 -9.38 1.62
C TYR A 16 15.51 -8.06 1.32
N PRO A 17 15.25 -7.24 2.35
CA PRO A 17 14.45 -6.02 2.17
C PRO A 17 15.17 -4.90 1.41
N TYR A 18 16.49 -4.82 1.47
CA TYR A 18 17.23 -3.69 0.88
C TYR A 18 16.97 -3.48 -0.63
N PRO A 19 17.06 -4.51 -1.49
CA PRO A 19 16.75 -4.32 -2.91
C PRO A 19 15.30 -3.90 -3.16
N VAL A 20 14.37 -4.40 -2.36
CA VAL A 20 12.96 -4.03 -2.46
C VAL A 20 12.77 -2.57 -2.07
N GLU A 21 13.41 -2.15 -1.00
CA GLU A 21 13.39 -0.76 -0.54
C GLU A 21 13.91 0.21 -1.60
N GLN A 22 15.00 -0.14 -2.28
CA GLN A 22 15.55 0.70 -3.34
C GLN A 22 14.56 0.88 -4.51
N LYS A 23 13.89 -0.20 -4.92
CA LYS A 23 12.88 -0.13 -5.97
C LYS A 23 11.66 0.67 -5.55
N LEU A 24 11.21 0.49 -4.31
CA LEU A 24 10.12 1.29 -3.73
C LEU A 24 10.48 2.77 -3.70
N GLU A 25 11.68 3.10 -3.23
CA GLU A 25 12.13 4.49 -3.16
C GLU A 25 12.09 5.16 -4.54
N LYS A 26 12.58 4.48 -5.56
CA LYS A 26 12.57 5.00 -6.93
C LYS A 26 11.16 5.32 -7.41
N ILE A 27 10.22 4.39 -7.23
CA ILE A 27 8.84 4.57 -7.66
C ILE A 27 8.16 5.69 -6.87
N ILE A 28 8.32 5.70 -5.56
CA ILE A 28 7.68 6.70 -4.71
C ILE A 28 8.21 8.10 -5.02
N ARG A 29 9.52 8.24 -5.22
CA ARG A 29 10.12 9.53 -5.61
C ARG A 29 9.57 10.01 -6.95
N GLU A 30 9.48 9.14 -7.95
CA GLU A 30 8.91 9.50 -9.26
C GLU A 30 7.47 9.96 -9.14
N LEU A 31 6.65 9.27 -8.35
CA LEU A 31 5.26 9.66 -8.12
C LEU A 31 5.15 11.03 -7.45
N LEU A 32 5.97 11.29 -6.44
CA LEU A 32 5.98 12.58 -5.75
C LEU A 32 6.40 13.73 -6.68
N HIS A 33 7.32 13.46 -7.60
CA HIS A 33 7.75 14.47 -8.57
C HIS A 33 6.73 14.72 -9.69
N ASN A 34 6.06 13.66 -10.15
CA ASN A 34 5.29 13.72 -11.40
C ASN A 34 3.79 13.92 -11.22
N LYS A 35 3.25 13.65 -10.03
CA LYS A 35 1.80 13.75 -9.79
C LYS A 35 1.44 14.99 -9.01
N GLU A 36 0.27 15.52 -9.29
CA GLU A 36 -0.28 16.65 -8.55
C GLU A 36 -0.50 16.29 -7.09
N TYR A 37 -1.13 15.14 -6.84
CA TYR A 37 -1.35 14.60 -5.50
C TYR A 37 -1.36 13.07 -5.55
N VAL A 38 -0.69 12.41 -4.58
CA VAL A 38 -0.63 10.96 -4.49
C VAL A 38 -1.21 10.48 -3.15
N GLU A 39 -2.10 9.52 -3.24
CA GLU A 39 -2.61 8.80 -2.08
C GLU A 39 -1.97 7.41 -2.06
N PHE A 40 -1.18 7.12 -1.02
CA PHE A 40 -0.50 5.84 -0.84
C PHE A 40 -1.31 4.98 0.14
N LEU A 41 -1.97 3.94 -0.36
CA LEU A 41 -2.80 3.05 0.47
C LEU A 41 -1.98 1.84 0.93
N VAL A 42 -1.95 1.62 2.23
CA VAL A 42 -1.20 0.51 2.83
C VAL A 42 -2.04 -0.24 3.86
N GLY A 43 -1.72 -1.53 4.04
CA GLY A 43 -2.14 -2.29 5.21
C GLY A 43 -1.08 -2.20 6.31
N ARG A 44 -1.16 -3.11 7.27
CA ARG A 44 -0.20 -3.21 8.36
C ARG A 44 -0.03 -4.68 8.79
N ASP A 45 0.06 -5.59 7.82
CA ASP A 45 -0.02 -7.02 8.07
C ASP A 45 1.33 -7.76 8.03
N GLY A 46 2.42 -7.11 7.61
CA GLY A 46 3.71 -7.78 7.52
C GLY A 46 4.85 -6.89 7.07
N ASP A 47 5.97 -7.52 6.70
CA ASP A 47 7.22 -6.83 6.38
C ASP A 47 7.08 -5.86 5.21
N PHE A 48 6.38 -6.28 4.15
CA PHE A 48 6.23 -5.41 2.98
C PHE A 48 5.47 -4.12 3.32
N ASP A 49 4.36 -4.25 4.05
CA ASP A 49 3.58 -3.09 4.47
C ASP A 49 4.40 -2.11 5.30
N GLN A 50 5.20 -2.62 6.24
CA GLN A 50 6.07 -1.79 7.07
C GLN A 50 7.15 -1.11 6.24
N LEU A 51 7.74 -1.84 5.31
CA LEU A 51 8.77 -1.31 4.42
C LEU A 51 8.22 -0.18 3.53
N VAL A 52 7.04 -0.36 2.97
CA VAL A 52 6.37 0.67 2.17
C VAL A 52 6.13 1.92 3.00
N SER A 53 5.53 1.76 4.17
CA SER A 53 5.17 2.90 5.04
C SER A 53 6.41 3.71 5.44
N SER A 54 7.49 3.05 5.86
CA SER A 54 8.72 3.74 6.25
C SER A 54 9.38 4.44 5.06
N THR A 55 9.34 3.82 3.88
CA THR A 55 9.92 4.39 2.65
C THR A 55 9.13 5.62 2.19
N VAL A 56 7.80 5.55 2.21
CA VAL A 56 6.94 6.70 1.88
C VAL A 56 7.25 7.87 2.82
N ARG A 57 7.30 7.62 4.12
CA ARG A 57 7.59 8.67 5.10
C ARG A 57 8.95 9.32 4.86
N ARG A 58 9.97 8.51 4.59
CA ARG A 58 11.31 9.01 4.30
C ARG A 58 11.34 9.85 3.03
N CYS A 59 10.71 9.39 1.95
CA CYS A 59 10.66 10.11 0.68
C CYS A 59 9.87 11.41 0.77
N LYS A 60 8.79 11.44 1.53
CA LYS A 60 8.04 12.67 1.78
C LYS A 60 8.92 13.74 2.41
N ARG A 61 9.72 13.36 3.41
CA ARG A 61 10.64 14.32 4.05
C ARG A 61 11.77 14.77 3.14
N ALA A 62 12.27 13.86 2.29
CA ALA A 62 13.44 14.13 1.45
C ALA A 62 13.11 14.85 0.15
N VAL A 63 11.93 14.63 -0.42
CA VAL A 63 11.56 15.10 -1.74
C VAL A 63 10.48 16.18 -1.68
N ARG A 64 9.32 15.82 -1.15
CA ARG A 64 8.17 16.72 -1.11
C ARG A 64 7.11 16.16 -0.16
N ASP A 65 6.64 16.98 0.77
CA ASP A 65 5.71 16.55 1.82
C ASP A 65 4.31 17.17 1.72
N ASP A 66 4.06 18.02 0.72
CA ASP A 66 2.81 18.78 0.60
C ASP A 66 1.84 18.24 -0.45
N ASN A 67 2.19 17.15 -1.15
CA ASN A 67 1.37 16.61 -2.24
C ASN A 67 1.06 15.12 -2.12
N SER A 68 1.02 14.61 -0.91
CA SER A 68 0.72 13.19 -0.72
C SER A 68 0.18 12.87 0.67
N ALA A 69 -0.45 11.71 0.78
CA ALA A 69 -0.89 11.14 2.05
C ALA A 69 -0.55 9.66 2.11
N LEU A 70 0.01 9.24 3.23
CA LEU A 70 0.15 7.83 3.59
C LEU A 70 -1.09 7.42 4.37
N VAL A 71 -1.88 6.51 3.80
CA VAL A 71 -3.17 6.11 4.35
C VAL A 71 -3.15 4.65 4.77
N TRP A 72 -3.35 4.39 6.06
CA TRP A 72 -3.54 3.04 6.55
C TRP A 72 -5.01 2.65 6.46
N VAL A 73 -5.30 1.60 5.69
CA VAL A 73 -6.66 1.08 5.52
C VAL A 73 -6.82 -0.20 6.34
N MET A 74 -7.64 -0.11 7.39
CA MET A 74 -7.90 -1.26 8.27
C MET A 74 -9.04 -2.12 7.71
N PRO A 75 -8.97 -3.46 7.89
CA PRO A 75 -10.11 -4.33 7.56
C PRO A 75 -11.30 -4.11 8.49
N TYR A 76 -11.02 -3.79 9.73
CA TYR A 76 -11.96 -3.38 10.79
C TYR A 76 -11.16 -2.58 11.82
N GLU A 77 -11.85 -1.86 12.69
CA GLU A 77 -11.16 -1.12 13.73
C GLU A 77 -10.54 -2.09 14.75
N THR A 78 -9.20 -2.13 14.78
CA THR A 78 -8.45 -3.06 15.64
C THR A 78 -8.31 -2.54 17.05
N THR A 79 -8.12 -3.46 18.03
CA THR A 79 -7.83 -3.09 19.40
C THR A 79 -6.52 -2.30 19.50
N GLU A 80 -5.50 -2.70 18.73
CA GLU A 80 -4.23 -1.98 18.66
C GLU A 80 -4.43 -0.52 18.28
N TYR A 81 -5.25 -0.27 17.26
CA TYR A 81 -5.56 1.09 16.83
C TYR A 81 -6.29 1.87 17.95
N ARG A 82 -7.32 1.30 18.53
CA ARG A 82 -8.10 1.97 19.60
C ARG A 82 -7.25 2.34 20.81
N ASP A 83 -6.28 1.48 21.15
CA ASP A 83 -5.41 1.70 22.31
C ASP A 83 -4.26 2.69 22.02
N ASN A 84 -4.02 3.03 20.76
CA ASN A 84 -2.87 3.84 20.33
C ASN A 84 -3.23 4.87 19.25
N GLU A 85 -4.45 5.39 19.25
CA GLU A 85 -4.94 6.28 18.17
C GLU A 85 -4.00 7.46 17.90
N GLU A 86 -3.56 8.14 18.96
CA GLU A 86 -2.68 9.30 18.80
C GLU A 86 -1.38 8.94 18.08
N ALA A 87 -0.75 7.84 18.47
CA ALA A 87 0.49 7.38 17.85
C ALA A 87 0.31 7.03 16.37
N PHE A 88 -0.81 6.39 16.03
CA PHE A 88 -1.07 6.04 14.64
C PHE A 88 -1.40 7.26 13.78
N HIS A 89 -2.12 8.25 14.32
CA HIS A 89 -2.37 9.50 13.60
C HIS A 89 -1.13 10.39 13.46
N ASP A 90 -0.13 10.21 14.32
CA ASP A 90 1.17 10.84 14.15
C ASP A 90 2.01 10.14 13.06
N TYR A 91 1.84 8.84 12.91
CA TYR A 91 2.62 8.05 11.96
C TYR A 91 2.03 8.09 10.55
N TYR A 92 0.73 7.85 10.42
CA TYR A 92 0.01 7.88 9.14
C TYR A 92 -0.66 9.24 8.96
N ASP A 93 -0.70 9.71 7.72
CA ASP A 93 -1.39 10.98 7.41
C ASP A 93 -2.90 10.83 7.56
N ASP A 94 -3.42 9.64 7.28
CA ASP A 94 -4.83 9.33 7.46
C ASP A 94 -4.99 7.84 7.80
N VAL A 95 -6.07 7.52 8.48
CA VAL A 95 -6.43 6.15 8.86
C VAL A 95 -7.89 5.93 8.48
N GLY A 96 -8.15 4.89 7.71
CA GLY A 96 -9.49 4.55 7.27
C GLY A 96 -9.87 3.11 7.61
N VAL A 97 -11.15 2.85 7.65
CA VAL A 97 -11.71 1.51 7.84
C VAL A 97 -12.44 1.12 6.57
N CYS A 98 -12.27 -0.13 6.15
CA CYS A 98 -12.99 -0.64 4.98
C CYS A 98 -14.50 -0.50 5.18
N GLY A 99 -15.19 0.09 4.20
CA GLY A 99 -16.64 0.32 4.28
C GLY A 99 -17.48 -0.95 4.41
N ALA A 100 -16.95 -2.09 3.96
CA ALA A 100 -17.63 -3.38 4.08
C ALA A 100 -17.51 -4.00 5.46
N SER A 101 -16.74 -3.40 6.38
CA SER A 101 -16.45 -3.95 7.71
C SER A 101 -17.41 -3.47 8.80
N ALA A 102 -18.57 -2.93 8.46
CA ALA A 102 -19.55 -2.41 9.41
C ALA A 102 -20.01 -3.44 10.47
N VAL A 103 -19.79 -4.72 10.22
CA VAL A 103 -20.11 -5.82 11.12
C VAL A 103 -18.89 -6.36 11.89
N GLY A 104 -17.73 -5.69 11.83
CA GLY A 104 -16.55 -6.07 12.60
C GLY A 104 -15.79 -7.28 12.05
N HIS A 105 -15.24 -8.09 12.93
CA HIS A 105 -14.46 -9.25 12.56
C HIS A 105 -15.26 -10.28 11.79
N PHE A 106 -14.83 -10.64 10.61
CA PHE A 106 -15.37 -11.76 9.89
C PHE A 106 -14.27 -12.42 9.05
N LYS A 107 -14.48 -13.71 8.74
CA LYS A 107 -13.56 -14.43 7.86
C LYS A 107 -13.58 -13.77 6.49
N GLY A 108 -12.42 -13.38 5.99
CA GLY A 108 -12.32 -12.69 4.71
C GLY A 108 -12.33 -11.17 4.81
N ALA A 109 -12.37 -10.58 6.02
CA ALA A 109 -12.32 -9.13 6.19
C ALA A 109 -11.09 -8.49 5.55
N HIS A 110 -9.93 -9.11 5.70
CA HIS A 110 -8.67 -8.65 5.09
C HIS A 110 -8.75 -8.66 3.56
N GLN A 111 -9.34 -9.70 2.98
CA GLN A 111 -9.51 -9.76 1.52
C GLN A 111 -10.49 -8.72 1.01
N LYS A 112 -11.57 -8.46 1.73
CA LYS A 112 -12.49 -7.37 1.37
C LYS A 112 -11.81 -6.01 1.41
N ARG A 113 -11.02 -5.74 2.45
CA ARG A 113 -10.23 -4.51 2.56
C ARG A 113 -9.27 -4.38 1.37
N ASN A 114 -8.57 -5.47 1.03
CA ASN A 114 -7.64 -5.47 -0.08
C ASN A 114 -8.33 -5.18 -1.42
N ARG A 115 -9.51 -5.77 -1.66
CA ARG A 115 -10.28 -5.51 -2.88
C ARG A 115 -10.75 -4.07 -2.97
N GLU A 116 -11.18 -3.49 -1.85
CA GLU A 116 -11.55 -2.07 -1.81
C GLU A 116 -10.35 -1.17 -2.15
N MET A 117 -9.17 -1.49 -1.62
CA MET A 117 -7.94 -0.76 -1.97
C MET A 117 -7.64 -0.87 -3.46
N VAL A 118 -7.76 -2.06 -4.04
CA VAL A 118 -7.57 -2.27 -5.48
C VAL A 118 -8.57 -1.44 -6.29
N ASP A 119 -9.84 -1.51 -5.94
CA ASP A 119 -10.91 -0.83 -6.68
C ASP A 119 -10.70 0.68 -6.72
N ARG A 120 -10.15 1.27 -5.66
CA ARG A 120 -9.86 2.69 -5.55
C ARG A 120 -8.60 3.12 -6.30
N SER A 121 -7.74 2.19 -6.68
CA SER A 121 -6.38 2.52 -7.09
C SER A 121 -6.22 2.68 -8.59
N ASP A 122 -5.32 3.57 -8.98
CA ASP A 122 -4.87 3.76 -10.36
C ASP A 122 -3.66 2.85 -10.67
N LEU A 123 -2.89 2.52 -9.65
CA LEU A 123 -1.69 1.69 -9.76
C LEU A 123 -1.59 0.73 -8.57
N ILE A 124 -1.20 -0.50 -8.85
CA ILE A 124 -0.89 -1.50 -7.84
C ILE A 124 0.62 -1.77 -7.87
N VAL A 125 1.27 -1.56 -6.74
CA VAL A 125 2.69 -1.93 -6.55
C VAL A 125 2.74 -3.12 -5.61
N CYS A 126 3.37 -4.19 -6.02
CA CYS A 126 3.38 -5.42 -5.22
C CYS A 126 4.76 -6.06 -5.15
N TYR A 127 4.93 -6.95 -4.19
CA TYR A 127 6.10 -7.82 -4.08
C TYR A 127 5.62 -9.27 -3.97
N ILE A 128 5.61 -9.96 -5.10
CA ILE A 128 5.11 -11.33 -5.22
C ILE A 128 6.18 -12.20 -5.87
N GLU A 129 6.84 -13.03 -5.06
CA GLU A 129 7.83 -14.00 -5.54
C GLU A 129 7.19 -15.36 -5.81
N ARG A 130 6.10 -15.67 -5.12
CA ARG A 130 5.43 -16.97 -5.23
C ARG A 130 3.92 -16.80 -5.32
N GLU A 131 3.30 -17.69 -6.08
CA GLU A 131 1.88 -17.64 -6.40
C GLU A 131 1.04 -18.30 -5.30
N ASN A 132 1.17 -17.81 -4.06
CA ASN A 132 0.35 -18.24 -2.94
C ASN A 132 0.19 -17.11 -1.92
N GLY A 133 -0.78 -17.27 -1.02
CA GLY A 133 -1.04 -16.33 0.06
C GLY A 133 -1.98 -15.20 -0.30
N GLY A 134 -2.28 -14.37 0.69
CA GLY A 134 -3.28 -13.31 0.58
C GLY A 134 -2.89 -12.21 -0.40
N ALA A 135 -1.62 -11.81 -0.43
CA ALA A 135 -1.14 -10.80 -1.37
C ALA A 135 -1.29 -11.28 -2.83
N TRP A 136 -0.95 -12.53 -3.09
CA TRP A 136 -1.13 -13.10 -4.43
C TRP A 136 -2.61 -13.11 -4.85
N GLN A 137 -3.51 -13.48 -3.95
CA GLN A 137 -4.94 -13.46 -4.23
C GLN A 137 -5.43 -12.05 -4.58
N THR A 138 -4.93 -11.05 -3.88
CA THR A 138 -5.25 -9.64 -4.15
C THR A 138 -4.73 -9.21 -5.53
N VAL A 139 -3.51 -9.59 -5.86
CA VAL A 139 -2.91 -9.26 -7.17
C VAL A 139 -3.67 -9.94 -8.31
N LYS A 140 -4.10 -11.18 -8.14
CA LYS A 140 -4.96 -11.84 -9.12
C LYS A 140 -6.27 -11.10 -9.33
N TYR A 141 -6.88 -10.64 -8.26
CA TYR A 141 -8.09 -9.82 -8.34
C TYR A 141 -7.83 -8.54 -9.15
N ALA A 142 -6.73 -7.86 -8.88
CA ALA A 142 -6.34 -6.66 -9.61
C ALA A 142 -6.13 -6.93 -11.10
N MET A 143 -5.47 -8.04 -11.44
CA MET A 143 -5.27 -8.47 -12.84
C MET A 143 -6.61 -8.69 -13.55
N GLY A 144 -7.55 -9.37 -12.87
CA GLY A 144 -8.87 -9.61 -13.41
C GLY A 144 -9.72 -8.36 -13.61
N HIS A 145 -9.36 -7.26 -12.96
CA HIS A 145 -10.05 -5.97 -13.06
C HIS A 145 -9.28 -4.94 -13.94
N GLY A 146 -8.30 -5.40 -14.69
CA GLY A 146 -7.57 -4.57 -15.65
C GLY A 146 -6.71 -3.48 -15.03
N LYS A 147 -6.30 -3.64 -13.78
CA LYS A 147 -5.44 -2.65 -13.11
C LYS A 147 -4.01 -2.71 -13.62
N THR A 148 -3.34 -1.56 -13.61
CA THR A 148 -1.90 -1.48 -13.88
C THR A 148 -1.15 -2.01 -12.66
N ILE A 149 -0.27 -2.99 -12.86
CA ILE A 149 0.43 -3.68 -11.79
C ILE A 149 1.93 -3.64 -12.04
N TYR A 150 2.68 -3.25 -11.01
CA TYR A 150 4.13 -3.29 -11.01
C TYR A 150 4.61 -4.22 -9.90
N ASN A 151 5.24 -5.34 -10.28
CA ASN A 151 5.76 -6.32 -9.32
C ASN A 151 7.25 -6.12 -9.10
N LEU A 152 7.63 -5.70 -7.91
CA LEU A 152 9.01 -5.39 -7.54
C LEU A 152 9.92 -6.62 -7.50
N SER A 153 9.36 -7.83 -7.48
CA SER A 153 10.16 -9.06 -7.53
C SER A 153 10.72 -9.36 -8.91
N LYS A 154 10.26 -8.63 -9.92
CA LYS A 154 10.68 -8.81 -11.32
C LYS A 154 11.59 -7.67 -11.74
N ASP A 155 12.59 -7.99 -12.56
CA ASP A 155 13.52 -7.01 -13.10
C ASP A 155 12.93 -6.37 -14.37
N ASP A 156 11.87 -5.60 -14.20
CA ASP A 156 11.24 -4.89 -15.31
C ASP A 156 11.39 -3.39 -15.11
N ASP A 157 12.30 -2.79 -15.88
CA ASP A 157 12.54 -1.35 -15.86
C ASP A 157 11.58 -0.58 -16.78
N SER A 158 10.56 -1.23 -17.32
CA SER A 158 9.70 -0.65 -18.34
C SER A 158 8.55 0.21 -17.81
N VAL A 159 8.38 0.34 -16.50
CA VAL A 159 7.29 1.13 -15.95
C VAL A 159 7.68 2.59 -15.88
N HIS A 160 6.97 3.39 -16.66
CA HIS A 160 7.08 4.85 -16.66
C HIS A 160 5.87 5.44 -15.93
N LEU A 161 6.12 6.14 -14.85
CA LEU A 161 5.07 6.73 -14.00
C LEU A 161 4.97 8.24 -14.19
#